data_bfa39fbd5358ab290601e45d4aa98821
#
_entry.id   bfa39fbd5358ab290601e45d4aa98821
#
_cell.length_a   1.000
_cell.length_b   1.000
_cell.length_c   1.000
_cell.angle_alpha   90.00
_cell.angle_beta   90.00
_cell.angle_gamma   90.00
#
_symmetry.space_group_name_H-M   'P 1'
#
loop_
_entity.id
_entity.type
_entity.pdbx_description
1 polymer ?
#
loop_
_entity_poly.entity_id
_entity_poly.type
_entity_poly.pdbx_seq_one_letter_code
_entity_poly.pdbx_strand_id
1 'polypeptide(L)'
;MTLVRARPVREHVLKLRAAGGTYDAIARAAGTGAMTVHSIAHARRPRVQAGVARRLLAVTEDDIRSLRPSPGGTMWRLRALVAMGHSCSRMAAATGVPPATLRRIVRGDAATTSPQLRQAVIALFDAWWDKTPPRRTRQDKLAADSALRRAARNGWPCPAGLDEDQLDQPGYQPHSGWLPATGTGIAGPPTPTTTKARIA
;
A
#
# COMPACT_ATOMS: atom_id res chain seq x y z
N MET A 1 33.97 21.90 -13.50
CA MET A 1 32.73 21.07 -13.43
C MET A 1 32.50 20.42 -14.79
N THR A 2 32.56 19.10 -14.90
CA THR A 2 32.46 18.38 -16.17
C THR A 2 30.99 18.20 -16.55
N LEU A 3 30.61 18.64 -17.76
CA LEU A 3 29.26 18.44 -18.32
C LEU A 3 29.29 17.32 -19.37
N VAL A 4 28.31 16.45 -19.33
CA VAL A 4 28.11 15.33 -20.27
C VAL A 4 26.79 15.50 -21.04
N ARG A 5 26.65 14.82 -22.18
CA ARG A 5 25.42 14.83 -22.97
C ARG A 5 24.28 14.22 -22.15
N ALA A 6 23.12 14.89 -22.14
CA ALA A 6 21.94 14.44 -21.35
C ALA A 6 21.18 13.30 -22.01
N ARG A 7 21.38 13.02 -23.30
CA ARG A 7 20.60 12.02 -24.06
C ARG A 7 20.58 10.63 -23.41
N PRO A 8 21.73 10.00 -23.04
CA PRO A 8 21.71 8.69 -22.41
C PRO A 8 20.97 8.69 -21.06
N VAL A 9 21.15 9.76 -20.27
CA VAL A 9 20.47 9.93 -18.98
C VAL A 9 18.97 10.08 -19.18
N ARG A 10 18.55 10.84 -20.20
CA ARG A 10 17.13 10.99 -20.56
C ARG A 10 16.49 9.67 -20.95
N GLU A 11 17.14 8.90 -21.81
CA GLU A 11 16.63 7.58 -22.23
C GLU A 11 16.45 6.65 -21.02
N HIS A 12 17.42 6.64 -20.12
CA HIS A 12 17.34 5.85 -18.88
C HIS A 12 16.22 6.34 -17.96
N VAL A 13 16.08 7.65 -17.73
CA VAL A 13 14.97 8.22 -16.93
C VAL A 13 13.62 7.87 -17.53
N LEU A 14 13.48 7.91 -18.87
CA LEU A 14 12.24 7.53 -19.53
C LEU A 14 11.93 6.02 -19.39
N LYS A 15 12.96 5.16 -19.42
CA LYS A 15 12.82 3.74 -19.14
C LYS A 15 12.29 3.50 -17.70
N LEU A 16 12.90 4.15 -16.72
CA LEU A 16 12.43 4.08 -15.32
C LEU A 16 11.01 4.61 -15.13
N ARG A 17 10.63 5.63 -15.91
CA ARG A 17 9.26 6.15 -15.95
C ARG A 17 8.26 5.12 -16.52
N ALA A 18 8.63 4.46 -17.60
CA ALA A 18 7.82 3.39 -18.21
C ALA A 18 7.64 2.20 -17.25
N ALA A 19 8.65 1.90 -16.43
CA ALA A 19 8.57 0.91 -15.34
C ALA A 19 7.77 1.39 -14.11
N GLY A 20 7.07 2.54 -14.19
CA GLY A 20 6.19 3.05 -13.14
C GLY A 20 6.86 4.03 -12.15
N GLY A 21 8.14 4.39 -12.33
CA GLY A 21 8.81 5.39 -11.51
C GLY A 21 8.19 6.78 -11.64
N THR A 22 8.15 7.59 -10.58
CA THR A 22 7.88 9.04 -10.66
C THR A 22 9.18 9.83 -10.72
N TYR A 23 9.13 11.07 -11.20
CA TYR A 23 10.30 11.95 -11.17
C TYR A 23 10.84 12.16 -9.75
N ASP A 24 9.96 12.23 -8.74
CA ASP A 24 10.34 12.33 -7.33
C ASP A 24 11.05 11.06 -6.83
N ALA A 25 10.55 9.88 -7.17
CA ALA A 25 11.18 8.62 -6.78
C ALA A 25 12.56 8.47 -7.42
N ILE A 26 12.68 8.75 -8.73
CA ILE A 26 13.96 8.72 -9.47
C ILE A 26 14.95 9.75 -8.88
N ALA A 27 14.47 10.95 -8.59
CA ALA A 27 15.29 12.02 -7.99
C ALA A 27 15.79 11.64 -6.60
N ARG A 28 14.94 11.04 -5.78
CA ARG A 28 15.28 10.57 -4.43
C ARG A 28 16.32 9.46 -4.48
N ALA A 29 16.12 8.46 -5.35
CA ALA A 29 17.07 7.37 -5.56
C ALA A 29 18.44 7.89 -6.02
N ALA A 30 18.45 8.88 -6.91
CA ALA A 30 19.69 9.48 -7.43
C ALA A 30 20.30 10.56 -6.52
N GLY A 31 19.67 10.91 -5.39
CA GLY A 31 20.11 12.01 -4.54
C GLY A 31 20.18 13.36 -5.28
N THR A 32 19.15 13.68 -6.09
CA THR A 32 19.05 14.91 -6.89
C THR A 32 17.67 15.55 -6.77
N GLY A 33 17.47 16.73 -7.31
CA GLY A 33 16.15 17.39 -7.29
C GLY A 33 15.20 16.87 -8.36
N ALA A 34 13.92 16.71 -8.04
CA ALA A 34 12.88 16.25 -8.96
C ALA A 34 12.75 17.14 -10.20
N MET A 35 12.91 18.45 -10.05
CA MET A 35 12.89 19.40 -11.16
C MET A 35 14.07 19.18 -12.14
N THR A 36 15.22 18.72 -11.64
CA THR A 36 16.36 18.33 -12.48
C THR A 36 16.00 17.12 -13.35
N VAL A 37 15.44 16.09 -12.74
CA VAL A 37 15.00 14.87 -13.46
C VAL A 37 13.93 15.21 -14.48
N HIS A 38 12.93 16.01 -14.11
CA HIS A 38 11.87 16.48 -14.99
C HIS A 38 12.46 17.26 -16.21
N SER A 39 13.39 18.18 -15.96
CA SER A 39 14.02 18.98 -17.02
C SER A 39 14.83 18.12 -18.00
N ILE A 40 15.49 17.06 -17.51
CA ILE A 40 16.22 16.09 -18.34
C ILE A 40 15.22 15.27 -19.17
N ALA A 41 14.18 14.74 -18.57
CA ALA A 41 13.16 13.93 -19.23
C ALA A 41 12.50 14.70 -20.40
N HIS A 42 12.22 15.97 -20.20
CA HIS A 42 11.61 16.84 -21.22
C HIS A 42 12.61 17.54 -22.16
N ALA A 43 13.85 17.07 -22.21
CA ALA A 43 14.91 17.60 -23.07
C ALA A 43 15.19 19.11 -22.91
N ARG A 44 14.81 19.72 -21.77
CA ARG A 44 15.05 21.15 -21.48
C ARG A 44 16.50 21.43 -21.16
N ARG A 45 17.34 20.40 -20.96
CA ARG A 45 18.78 20.49 -20.70
C ARG A 45 19.55 19.56 -21.63
N PRO A 46 20.36 20.10 -22.59
CA PRO A 46 21.14 19.27 -23.50
C PRO A 46 22.36 18.64 -22.84
N ARG A 47 22.80 19.21 -21.69
CA ARG A 47 23.96 18.74 -20.90
C ARG A 47 23.59 18.69 -19.41
N VAL A 48 24.19 17.73 -18.68
CA VAL A 48 24.08 17.57 -17.24
C VAL A 48 25.46 17.40 -16.61
N GLN A 49 25.58 17.71 -15.33
CA GLN A 49 26.82 17.50 -14.59
C GLN A 49 27.13 15.99 -14.55
N ALA A 50 28.39 15.62 -14.78
CA ALA A 50 28.83 14.22 -14.83
C ALA A 50 28.48 13.45 -13.55
N GLY A 51 28.59 14.08 -12.38
CA GLY A 51 28.19 13.46 -11.10
C GLY A 51 26.69 13.16 -11.02
N VAL A 52 25.84 14.07 -11.50
CA VAL A 52 24.38 13.85 -11.55
C VAL A 52 24.05 12.77 -12.57
N ALA A 53 24.69 12.79 -13.76
CA ALA A 53 24.49 11.78 -14.78
C ALA A 53 24.83 10.37 -14.26
N ARG A 54 25.96 10.22 -13.57
CA ARG A 54 26.39 8.95 -12.99
C ARG A 54 25.39 8.42 -11.98
N ARG A 55 24.93 9.27 -11.05
CA ARG A 55 23.94 8.87 -10.05
C ARG A 55 22.60 8.48 -10.67
N LEU A 56 22.13 9.23 -11.67
CA LEU A 56 20.88 8.90 -12.36
C LEU A 56 20.99 7.59 -13.16
N LEU A 57 22.10 7.33 -13.84
CA LEU A 57 22.33 6.09 -14.57
C LEU A 57 22.50 4.87 -13.66
N ALA A 58 22.90 5.07 -12.40
CA ALA A 58 23.03 4.01 -11.41
C ALA A 58 21.69 3.59 -10.79
N VAL A 59 20.62 4.39 -10.93
CA VAL A 59 19.29 4.07 -10.39
C VAL A 59 18.71 2.88 -11.14
N THR A 60 18.32 1.86 -10.42
CA THR A 60 17.67 0.64 -10.95
C THR A 60 16.14 0.71 -10.78
N GLU A 61 15.43 -0.20 -11.45
CA GLU A 61 13.99 -0.37 -11.25
C GLU A 61 13.67 -0.84 -9.83
N ASP A 62 14.58 -1.63 -9.22
CA ASP A 62 14.43 -2.12 -7.84
C ASP A 62 14.59 -0.99 -6.80
N ASP A 63 15.49 -0.05 -7.04
CA ASP A 63 15.59 1.16 -6.20
C ASP A 63 14.29 1.94 -6.19
N ILE A 64 13.67 2.09 -7.37
CA ILE A 64 12.39 2.79 -7.49
C ILE A 64 11.26 1.99 -6.83
N ARG A 65 11.26 0.68 -6.97
CA ARG A 65 10.26 -0.21 -6.37
C ARG A 65 10.35 -0.19 -4.85
N SER A 66 11.56 -0.17 -4.28
CA SER A 66 11.79 -0.06 -2.84
C SER A 66 11.32 1.27 -2.24
N LEU A 67 11.42 2.35 -3.01
CA LEU A 67 10.92 3.68 -2.62
C LEU A 67 9.38 3.82 -2.75
N ARG A 68 8.73 2.86 -3.40
CA ARG A 68 7.28 2.76 -3.53
C ARG A 68 6.85 1.40 -3.01
N PRO A 69 6.57 1.28 -1.72
CA PRO A 69 6.15 0.02 -1.13
C PRO A 69 4.93 -0.54 -1.86
N SER A 70 4.92 -1.86 -1.97
CA SER A 70 3.76 -2.59 -2.48
C SER A 70 2.49 -2.10 -1.78
N PRO A 71 1.37 -1.91 -2.49
CA PRO A 71 0.11 -1.56 -1.84
C PRO A 71 -0.46 -2.70 -0.99
N GLY A 72 0.11 -3.91 -1.06
CA GLY A 72 -0.41 -5.11 -0.42
C GLY A 72 -0.71 -4.94 1.05
N GLY A 73 0.27 -4.58 1.86
CA GLY A 73 0.06 -4.37 3.30
C GLY A 73 -0.94 -3.26 3.62
N THR A 74 -0.90 -2.15 2.87
CA THR A 74 -1.89 -1.06 3.00
C THR A 74 -3.29 -1.54 2.62
N MET A 75 -3.41 -2.32 1.55
CA MET A 75 -4.67 -2.88 1.07
C MET A 75 -5.28 -3.84 2.10
N TRP A 76 -4.48 -4.75 2.65
CA TRP A 76 -4.97 -5.73 3.62
C TRP A 76 -5.40 -5.08 4.93
N ARG A 77 -4.65 -4.09 5.45
CA ARG A 77 -5.09 -3.32 6.62
C ARG A 77 -6.43 -2.63 6.39
N LEU A 78 -6.61 -1.98 5.24
CA LEU A 78 -7.89 -1.34 4.89
C LEU A 78 -9.02 -2.36 4.73
N ARG A 79 -8.78 -3.50 4.08
CA ARG A 79 -9.76 -4.60 3.94
C ARG A 79 -10.19 -5.16 5.28
N ALA A 80 -9.25 -5.35 6.19
CA ALA A 80 -9.53 -5.82 7.54
C ALA A 80 -10.39 -4.82 8.33
N LEU A 81 -10.11 -3.53 8.23
CA LEU A 81 -10.99 -2.50 8.83
C LEU A 81 -12.38 -2.48 8.19
N VAL A 82 -12.51 -2.73 6.88
CA VAL A 82 -13.82 -2.89 6.24
C VAL A 82 -14.53 -4.14 6.76
N ALA A 83 -13.81 -5.21 7.04
CA ALA A 83 -14.37 -6.42 7.66
C ALA A 83 -14.81 -6.22 9.11
N MET A 84 -14.28 -5.20 9.79
CA MET A 84 -14.79 -4.73 11.10
C MET A 84 -15.98 -3.78 10.99
N GLY A 85 -16.40 -3.41 9.76
CA GLY A 85 -17.52 -2.53 9.49
C GLY A 85 -17.15 -1.05 9.27
N HIS A 86 -15.86 -0.71 9.24
CA HIS A 86 -15.45 0.67 8.94
C HIS A 86 -15.63 1.01 7.46
N SER A 87 -16.43 2.04 7.16
CA SER A 87 -16.61 2.48 5.78
C SER A 87 -15.40 3.27 5.25
N CYS A 88 -15.15 3.22 3.94
CA CYS A 88 -14.08 4.01 3.32
C CYS A 88 -14.26 5.52 3.55
N SER A 89 -15.48 6.02 3.64
CA SER A 89 -15.75 7.44 3.93
C SER A 89 -15.30 7.81 5.34
N ARG A 90 -15.55 6.94 6.34
CA ARG A 90 -15.10 7.14 7.71
C ARG A 90 -13.57 7.09 7.81
N MET A 91 -12.94 6.11 7.17
CA MET A 91 -11.48 6.01 7.13
C MET A 91 -10.86 7.23 6.43
N ALA A 92 -11.49 7.73 5.38
CA ALA A 92 -11.08 8.94 4.67
C ALA A 92 -11.11 10.19 5.59
N ALA A 93 -12.19 10.35 6.36
CA ALA A 93 -12.29 11.44 7.32
C ALA A 93 -11.21 11.40 8.41
N ALA A 94 -10.82 10.20 8.86
CA ALA A 94 -9.79 10.03 9.87
C ALA A 94 -8.35 10.21 9.34
N THR A 95 -8.10 9.88 8.08
CA THR A 95 -6.75 9.96 7.48
C THR A 95 -6.50 11.22 6.66
N GLY A 96 -7.53 12.01 6.37
CA GLY A 96 -7.43 13.12 5.42
C GLY A 96 -7.26 12.68 3.95
N VAL A 97 -7.35 11.39 3.67
CA VAL A 97 -7.17 10.82 2.32
C VAL A 97 -8.50 10.77 1.58
N PRO A 98 -8.59 11.18 0.31
CA PRO A 98 -9.84 11.13 -0.45
C PRO A 98 -10.47 9.73 -0.46
N PRO A 99 -11.80 9.60 -0.23
CA PRO A 99 -12.48 8.30 -0.21
C PRO A 99 -12.30 7.48 -1.49
N ALA A 100 -12.19 8.14 -2.64
CA ALA A 100 -11.95 7.50 -3.93
C ALA A 100 -10.60 6.77 -3.97
N THR A 101 -9.56 7.37 -3.37
CA THR A 101 -8.22 6.76 -3.26
C THR A 101 -8.27 5.51 -2.40
N LEU A 102 -8.90 5.58 -1.21
CA LEU A 102 -9.04 4.40 -0.34
C LEU A 102 -9.85 3.29 -1.01
N ARG A 103 -10.96 3.63 -1.71
CA ARG A 103 -11.76 2.63 -2.45
C ARG A 103 -10.95 1.93 -3.53
N ARG A 104 -10.07 2.66 -4.26
CA ARG A 104 -9.20 2.09 -5.29
C ARG A 104 -8.19 1.10 -4.67
N ILE A 105 -7.57 1.45 -3.53
CA ILE A 105 -6.65 0.56 -2.84
C ILE A 105 -7.37 -0.69 -2.32
N VAL A 106 -8.51 -0.52 -1.66
CA VAL A 106 -9.33 -1.63 -1.14
C VAL A 106 -9.74 -2.61 -2.24
N ARG A 107 -10.03 -2.13 -3.47
CA ARG A 107 -10.32 -3.00 -4.62
C ARG A 107 -9.10 -3.74 -5.14
N GLY A 108 -7.90 -3.23 -4.89
CA GLY A 108 -6.65 -3.76 -5.46
C GLY A 108 -6.25 -3.09 -6.78
N ASP A 109 -6.93 -1.99 -7.18
CA ASP A 109 -6.67 -1.27 -8.43
C ASP A 109 -5.48 -0.30 -8.31
N ALA A 110 -4.82 -0.23 -7.16
CA ALA A 110 -3.67 0.63 -6.94
C ALA A 110 -2.38 -0.16 -7.18
N ALA A 111 -1.57 0.27 -8.14
CA ALA A 111 -0.27 -0.34 -8.41
C ALA A 111 0.78 0.02 -7.33
N THR A 112 0.66 1.18 -6.70
CA THR A 112 1.59 1.67 -5.67
C THR A 112 0.86 2.57 -4.67
N THR A 113 1.43 2.72 -3.46
CA THR A 113 1.01 3.70 -2.46
C THR A 113 2.13 4.70 -2.16
N SER A 114 1.79 5.90 -1.69
CA SER A 114 2.81 6.81 -1.18
C SER A 114 3.23 6.41 0.24
N PRO A 115 4.48 6.69 0.65
CA PRO A 115 4.91 6.43 2.03
C PRO A 115 4.01 7.11 3.08
N GLN A 116 3.57 8.33 2.81
CA GLN A 116 2.67 9.09 3.69
C GLN A 116 1.31 8.40 3.85
N LEU A 117 0.73 7.94 2.74
CA LEU A 117 -0.53 7.19 2.76
C LEU A 117 -0.38 5.86 3.51
N ARG A 118 0.72 5.14 3.30
CA ARG A 118 1.02 3.91 4.03
C ARG A 118 1.08 4.17 5.54
N GLN A 119 1.82 5.19 5.99
CA GLN A 119 1.92 5.54 7.40
C GLN A 119 0.57 5.95 8.00
N ALA A 120 -0.22 6.75 7.27
CA ALA A 120 -1.57 7.13 7.73
C ALA A 120 -2.49 5.90 7.90
N VAL A 121 -2.38 4.90 7.02
CA VAL A 121 -3.18 3.67 7.12
C VAL A 121 -2.66 2.76 8.25
N ILE A 122 -1.36 2.68 8.48
CA ILE A 122 -0.79 1.95 9.63
C ILE A 122 -1.32 2.57 10.92
N ALA A 123 -1.15 3.87 11.13
CA ALA A 123 -1.64 4.56 12.32
C ALA A 123 -3.16 4.41 12.52
N LEU A 124 -3.94 4.43 11.43
CA LEU A 124 -5.37 4.18 11.49
C LEU A 124 -5.68 2.75 11.92
N PHE A 125 -4.95 1.77 11.37
CA PHE A 125 -5.13 0.36 11.68
C PHE A 125 -4.81 0.11 13.16
N ASP A 126 -3.68 0.58 13.66
CA ASP A 126 -3.26 0.46 15.07
C ASP A 126 -4.30 1.08 16.03
N ALA A 127 -4.92 2.18 15.60
CA ALA A 127 -5.96 2.84 16.41
C ALA A 127 -7.33 2.13 16.37
N TRP A 128 -7.64 1.31 15.36
CA TRP A 128 -9.00 0.81 15.10
C TRP A 128 -9.13 -0.70 14.91
N TRP A 129 -8.05 -1.47 14.90
CA TRP A 129 -8.06 -2.91 14.60
C TRP A 129 -8.99 -3.73 15.54
N ASP A 130 -9.17 -3.29 16.79
CA ASP A 130 -10.00 -3.92 17.83
C ASP A 130 -11.34 -3.19 18.05
N LYS A 131 -11.60 -2.09 17.31
CA LYS A 131 -12.76 -1.24 17.54
C LYS A 131 -13.81 -1.41 16.46
N THR A 132 -15.07 -1.55 16.90
CA THR A 132 -16.20 -1.48 15.99
C THR A 132 -16.57 -0.03 15.68
N PRO A 133 -17.07 0.27 14.46
CA PRO A 133 -17.51 1.62 14.13
C PRO A 133 -18.75 2.01 14.95
N PRO A 134 -18.92 3.31 15.30
CA PRO A 134 -20.13 3.78 15.95
C PRO A 134 -21.35 3.51 15.07
N ARG A 135 -22.46 3.12 15.73
CA ARG A 135 -23.76 2.82 15.09
C ARG A 135 -24.87 3.70 15.68
N ARG A 136 -24.55 4.99 15.93
CA ARG A 136 -25.46 5.90 16.64
C ARG A 136 -26.61 6.35 15.74
N THR A 137 -26.33 6.66 14.48
CA THR A 137 -27.32 7.12 13.52
C THR A 137 -27.75 5.98 12.59
N ARG A 138 -28.90 6.15 11.91
CA ARG A 138 -29.33 5.27 10.83
C ARG A 138 -28.27 5.18 9.72
N GLN A 139 -27.66 6.31 9.41
CA GLN A 139 -26.61 6.38 8.38
C GLN A 139 -25.35 5.60 8.79
N ASP A 140 -24.92 5.70 10.06
CA ASP A 140 -23.79 4.91 10.58
C ASP A 140 -24.06 3.43 10.47
N LYS A 141 -25.27 2.98 10.86
CA LYS A 141 -25.67 1.57 10.76
C LYS A 141 -25.62 1.08 9.31
N LEU A 142 -26.24 1.82 8.38
CA LEU A 142 -26.24 1.47 6.96
C LEU A 142 -24.81 1.41 6.37
N ALA A 143 -23.95 2.35 6.75
CA ALA A 143 -22.56 2.39 6.29
C ALA A 143 -21.76 1.19 6.82
N ALA A 144 -21.91 0.85 8.09
CA ALA A 144 -21.27 -0.30 8.71
C ALA A 144 -21.77 -1.63 8.11
N ASP A 145 -23.09 -1.80 7.95
CA ASP A 145 -23.67 -3.00 7.36
C ASP A 145 -23.26 -3.17 5.88
N SER A 146 -23.14 -2.07 5.14
CA SER A 146 -22.64 -2.09 3.77
C SER A 146 -21.17 -2.52 3.71
N ALA A 147 -20.35 -2.06 4.65
CA ALA A 147 -18.94 -2.45 4.75
C ALA A 147 -18.81 -3.95 5.06
N LEU A 148 -19.54 -4.46 6.07
CA LEU A 148 -19.55 -5.87 6.45
C LEU A 148 -20.00 -6.77 5.29
N ARG A 149 -21.12 -6.43 4.62
CA ARG A 149 -21.59 -7.20 3.46
C ARG A 149 -20.57 -7.21 2.33
N ARG A 150 -19.88 -6.11 2.12
CA ARG A 150 -18.81 -6.04 1.10
C ARG A 150 -17.63 -6.93 1.47
N ALA A 151 -17.18 -6.90 2.71
CA ALA A 151 -16.10 -7.76 3.18
C ALA A 151 -16.46 -9.23 3.05
N ALA A 152 -17.66 -9.62 3.49
CA ALA A 152 -18.14 -10.99 3.39
C ALA A 152 -18.20 -11.50 1.94
N ARG A 153 -18.74 -10.70 1.02
CA ARG A 153 -18.80 -11.07 -0.42
C ARG A 153 -17.42 -11.26 -1.06
N ASN A 154 -16.40 -10.55 -0.57
CA ASN A 154 -15.05 -10.64 -1.12
C ASN A 154 -14.12 -11.55 -0.30
N GLY A 155 -14.61 -12.19 0.76
CA GLY A 155 -13.79 -13.04 1.64
C GLY A 155 -12.66 -12.29 2.34
N TRP A 156 -12.86 -11.00 2.68
CA TRP A 156 -11.81 -10.22 3.32
C TRP A 156 -11.66 -10.61 4.79
N PRO A 157 -10.43 -10.87 5.27
CA PRO A 157 -10.19 -11.26 6.65
C PRO A 157 -10.45 -10.09 7.60
N CYS A 158 -10.80 -10.41 8.85
CA CYS A 158 -10.72 -9.44 9.94
C CYS A 158 -9.25 -9.24 10.38
N PRO A 159 -8.94 -8.22 11.22
CA PRO A 159 -7.57 -7.98 11.68
C PRO A 159 -6.87 -9.19 12.28
N ALA A 160 -7.56 -10.01 13.06
CA ALA A 160 -7.00 -11.22 13.66
C ALA A 160 -6.58 -12.31 12.65
N GLY A 161 -7.01 -12.21 11.39
CA GLY A 161 -6.58 -13.10 10.30
C GLY A 161 -5.37 -12.58 9.53
N LEU A 162 -4.76 -11.47 9.98
CA LEU A 162 -3.56 -10.90 9.38
C LEU A 162 -2.33 -11.25 10.21
N ASP A 163 -1.24 -11.60 9.53
CA ASP A 163 0.09 -11.74 10.12
C ASP A 163 0.83 -10.40 9.96
N GLU A 164 0.98 -9.65 11.05
CA GLU A 164 1.56 -8.31 11.02
C GLU A 164 3.02 -8.30 10.57
N ASP A 165 3.78 -9.35 10.89
CA ASP A 165 5.20 -9.45 10.54
C ASP A 165 5.39 -9.68 9.03
N GLN A 166 4.43 -10.34 8.39
CA GLN A 166 4.47 -10.66 6.97
C GLN A 166 3.62 -9.73 6.09
N LEU A 167 2.74 -8.94 6.68
CA LEU A 167 1.72 -8.14 6.01
C LEU A 167 2.28 -7.20 4.92
N ASP A 168 3.48 -6.69 5.13
CA ASP A 168 4.17 -5.79 4.18
C ASP A 168 5.11 -6.52 3.21
N GLN A 169 5.22 -7.84 3.30
CA GLN A 169 6.03 -8.63 2.38
C GLN A 169 5.38 -8.70 0.98
N PRO A 170 6.17 -8.68 -0.10
CA PRO A 170 5.64 -8.88 -1.44
C PRO A 170 4.96 -10.24 -1.56
N GLY A 171 3.73 -10.25 -2.11
CA GLY A 171 2.98 -11.48 -2.32
C GLY A 171 2.26 -12.04 -1.09
N TYR A 172 2.31 -11.35 0.05
CA TYR A 172 1.55 -11.78 1.23
C TYR A 172 0.06 -11.99 0.90
N GLN A 173 -0.45 -13.12 1.36
CA GLN A 173 -1.86 -13.47 1.34
C GLN A 173 -2.29 -13.85 2.76
N PRO A 174 -3.36 -13.27 3.30
CA PRO A 174 -3.87 -13.66 4.61
C PRO A 174 -4.36 -15.11 4.58
N HIS A 175 -4.31 -15.77 5.72
CA HIS A 175 -4.83 -17.14 5.83
C HIS A 175 -6.32 -17.15 5.49
N SER A 176 -6.69 -17.96 4.51
CA SER A 176 -8.09 -18.20 4.14
C SER A 176 -8.76 -19.01 5.25
N GLY A 177 -9.72 -18.43 5.92
CA GLY A 177 -10.48 -19.17 6.96
C GLY A 177 -11.03 -18.31 8.10
N TRP A 178 -10.61 -17.06 8.21
CA TRP A 178 -11.14 -16.13 9.20
C TRP A 178 -12.15 -15.17 8.59
N LEU A 179 -13.35 -15.65 8.33
CA LEU A 179 -14.51 -14.79 8.10
C LEU A 179 -15.01 -14.31 9.48
N PRO A 180 -15.34 -13.01 9.65
CA PRO A 180 -16.03 -12.58 10.86
C PRO A 180 -17.33 -13.39 10.98
N ALA A 181 -17.54 -14.02 12.13
CA ALA A 181 -18.77 -14.73 12.40
C ALA A 181 -19.95 -13.78 12.17
N THR A 182 -20.77 -14.06 11.18
CA THR A 182 -22.05 -13.38 10.97
C THR A 182 -22.98 -13.81 12.09
N GLY A 183 -23.02 -13.01 13.15
CA GLY A 183 -24.02 -13.10 14.20
C GLY A 183 -23.91 -14.30 15.14
N THR A 184 -23.74 -14.00 16.46
CA THR A 184 -23.88 -14.89 17.61
C THR A 184 -22.89 -16.06 17.71
N GLY A 185 -21.85 -15.86 18.50
CA GLY A 185 -20.97 -16.91 18.99
C GLY A 185 -19.51 -16.52 18.93
N ILE A 186 -18.93 -16.22 20.07
CA ILE A 186 -17.48 -16.10 20.24
C ILE A 186 -16.91 -17.51 20.02
N ALA A 187 -16.51 -17.82 18.79
CA ALA A 187 -15.70 -19.01 18.54
C ALA A 187 -14.25 -18.65 18.94
N GLY A 188 -13.75 -19.30 19.97
CA GLY A 188 -12.37 -19.17 20.43
C GLY A 188 -11.34 -19.52 19.34
N PRO A 189 -10.06 -19.15 19.54
CA PRO A 189 -9.00 -19.40 18.57
C PRO A 189 -8.88 -20.91 18.29
N PRO A 190 -8.59 -21.30 17.04
CA PRO A 190 -8.36 -22.70 16.72
C PRO A 190 -7.17 -23.23 17.52
N THR A 191 -7.37 -24.32 18.23
CA THR A 191 -6.31 -25.03 18.94
C THR A 191 -5.25 -25.52 17.93
N PRO A 192 -3.95 -25.35 18.20
CA PRO A 192 -2.91 -25.86 17.33
C PRO A 192 -2.99 -27.39 17.23
N THR A 193 -3.17 -27.89 16.02
CA THR A 193 -3.17 -29.32 15.74
C THR A 193 -1.72 -29.81 15.90
N THR A 194 -1.44 -30.47 17.03
CA THR A 194 -0.17 -31.15 17.28
C THR A 194 -0.08 -32.35 16.33
N THR A 195 0.67 -32.21 15.24
CA THR A 195 1.04 -33.32 14.38
C THR A 195 1.97 -34.24 15.17
N LYS A 196 1.43 -35.35 15.67
CA LYS A 196 2.19 -36.43 16.28
C LYS A 196 3.04 -37.07 15.19
N ALA A 197 4.35 -36.81 15.18
CA ALA A 197 5.31 -37.56 14.39
C ALA A 197 5.27 -39.03 14.84
N ARG A 198 4.92 -39.91 13.92
CA ARG A 198 4.98 -41.36 14.10
C ARG A 198 6.39 -41.80 13.74
N ILE A 199 7.18 -42.08 14.77
CA ILE A 199 8.48 -42.75 14.62
C ILE A 199 8.18 -44.23 14.50
N ALA A 200 8.66 -44.84 13.43
CA ALA A 200 8.85 -46.29 13.25
C ALA A 200 10.26 -46.48 12.72
#